data_368767bb9820c31cfb8d88ed9f94e63c
#
_entry.id   368767bb9820c31cfb8d88ed9f94e63c
#
_cell.length_a   1.000
_cell.length_b   1.000
_cell.length_c   1.000
_cell.angle_alpha   90.00
_cell.angle_beta   90.00
_cell.angle_gamma   90.00
#
_symmetry.space_group_name_H-M   'P 1'
#
loop_
_entity.id
_entity.type
_entity.pdbx_description
1 polymer ?
#
loop_
_entity_poly.entity_id
_entity_poly.type
_entity_poly.pdbx_seq_one_letter_code
_entity_poly.pdbx_strand_id
1 'polypeptide(L)'
;MNTTADTDAPLYLGLMSGTSADGIDAALVQFPAGGGCRFVHGLTARWEPVLRARLVALGEGGPLDSLEELGELDARIAINFAGAANQLLAEAGVDRSQVRAIGSHGQTVRHRPLADPAFTVQMGDGNRIAELTGITTVSDFRRRDVAAGGHGAPLMPAFHLAMLGTADEDRAVLNLGGIANLTLIPREGAVRGFDTGPANALMDAWCQRHTGRTFDADGAYAASGAVDDSLLLGWRSDPWFDLPPPKSTGREQFHLAWAEAHMGEGEYAAADVQATLLELTVATVADALLTQQPQTRRLLVCGGGVRNRQLMKRLAARLPDVQVESSSVHGLDPEYVEAMGFAWLAQRTMDGLAGNLPSVTGAQGPRILGAIHLA
;
A
#
# COMPACT_ATOMS: atom_id res chain seq x y z
N MET A 1 -7.59 18.62 -27.59
CA MET A 1 -6.62 17.98 -28.51
C MET A 1 -6.72 16.48 -28.21
N ASN A 2 -7.20 15.68 -29.16
CA ASN A 2 -7.23 14.22 -29.03
C ASN A 2 -5.78 13.72 -29.10
N THR A 3 -5.18 13.44 -27.98
CA THR A 3 -3.95 12.63 -27.96
C THR A 3 -4.38 11.19 -28.27
N THR A 4 -4.07 10.73 -29.46
CA THR A 4 -4.06 9.29 -29.77
C THR A 4 -3.23 8.63 -28.68
N ALA A 5 -3.90 7.83 -27.82
CA ALA A 5 -3.21 7.06 -26.80
C ALA A 5 -2.13 6.23 -27.51
N ASP A 6 -0.89 6.35 -27.07
CA ASP A 6 0.23 5.55 -27.55
C ASP A 6 -0.05 4.09 -27.12
N THR A 7 -0.74 3.37 -28.00
CA THR A 7 -1.12 1.98 -27.78
C THR A 7 0.08 1.03 -27.87
N ASP A 8 1.24 1.54 -28.34
CA ASP A 8 2.45 0.76 -28.58
C ASP A 8 3.41 0.70 -27.39
N ALA A 9 3.11 1.42 -26.27
CA ALA A 9 3.92 1.31 -25.07
C ALA A 9 3.89 -0.13 -24.52
N PRO A 10 5.05 -0.71 -24.10
CA PRO A 10 5.09 -2.07 -23.58
C PRO A 10 4.27 -2.20 -22.29
N LEU A 11 3.69 -3.38 -22.12
CA LEU A 11 3.00 -3.75 -20.88
C LEU A 11 4.02 -4.15 -19.80
N TYR A 12 3.66 -3.84 -18.57
CA TYR A 12 4.33 -4.32 -17.36
C TYR A 12 3.29 -4.93 -16.43
N LEU A 13 3.70 -5.94 -15.68
CA LEU A 13 2.85 -6.59 -14.70
C LEU A 13 3.46 -6.43 -13.31
N GLY A 14 2.69 -5.93 -12.36
CA GLY A 14 3.11 -5.82 -10.97
C GLY A 14 2.41 -6.84 -10.08
N LEU A 15 3.15 -7.41 -9.14
CA LEU A 15 2.68 -8.38 -8.16
C LEU A 15 3.00 -7.87 -6.76
N MET A 16 1.98 -7.77 -5.91
CA MET A 16 2.10 -7.30 -4.54
C MET A 16 1.34 -8.20 -3.58
N SER A 17 1.96 -8.51 -2.44
CA SER A 17 1.26 -9.01 -1.26
C SER A 17 1.77 -8.28 -0.02
N GLY A 18 0.85 -7.71 0.74
CA GLY A 18 1.14 -7.02 1.99
C GLY A 18 1.50 -7.99 3.13
N THR A 19 1.93 -7.46 4.27
CA THR A 19 2.30 -8.26 5.45
C THR A 19 1.13 -9.04 6.05
N SER A 20 -0.11 -8.60 5.83
CA SER A 20 -1.33 -9.30 6.24
C SER A 20 -1.62 -10.58 5.44
N ALA A 21 -0.94 -10.76 4.29
CA ALA A 21 -1.14 -11.87 3.36
C ALA A 21 -2.64 -12.10 3.02
N ASP A 22 -3.40 -11.02 2.82
CA ASP A 22 -4.84 -11.13 2.52
C ASP A 22 -5.09 -11.61 1.09
N GLY A 23 -4.14 -11.38 0.17
CA GLY A 23 -4.15 -11.81 -1.22
C GLY A 23 -2.85 -11.46 -1.93
N ILE A 24 -2.79 -11.82 -3.21
CA ILE A 24 -1.76 -11.40 -4.15
C ILE A 24 -2.44 -10.49 -5.15
N ASP A 25 -2.18 -9.19 -5.07
CA ASP A 25 -2.65 -8.23 -6.04
C ASP A 25 -1.76 -8.26 -7.27
N ALA A 26 -2.38 -8.40 -8.43
CA ALA A 26 -1.73 -8.37 -9.73
C ALA A 26 -2.33 -7.25 -10.58
N ALA A 27 -1.49 -6.42 -11.19
CA ALA A 27 -1.92 -5.32 -12.05
C ALA A 27 -1.15 -5.31 -13.36
N LEU A 28 -1.87 -5.20 -14.47
CA LEU A 28 -1.33 -5.03 -15.81
C LEU A 28 -1.46 -3.57 -16.22
N VAL A 29 -0.35 -2.95 -16.58
CA VAL A 29 -0.25 -1.50 -16.82
C VAL A 29 0.63 -1.18 -18.01
N GLN A 30 0.42 0.02 -18.56
CA GLN A 30 1.33 0.66 -19.52
C GLN A 30 1.81 2.00 -18.97
N PHE A 31 3.04 2.36 -19.32
CA PHE A 31 3.62 3.65 -19.01
C PHE A 31 3.97 4.35 -20.35
N PRO A 32 3.04 5.19 -20.87
CA PRO A 32 3.26 5.91 -22.13
C PRO A 32 4.46 6.86 -22.06
N ALA A 33 5.14 7.08 -23.18
CA ALA A 33 6.28 7.99 -23.26
C ALA A 33 5.93 9.44 -22.87
N GLY A 34 4.66 9.84 -23.02
CA GLY A 34 4.14 11.14 -22.59
C GLY A 34 3.93 11.28 -21.07
N GLY A 35 4.26 10.26 -20.29
CA GLY A 35 4.05 10.20 -18.85
C GLY A 35 2.68 9.63 -18.45
N GLY A 36 2.52 9.41 -17.13
CA GLY A 36 1.31 8.82 -16.55
C GLY A 36 1.29 7.30 -16.60
N CYS A 37 0.17 6.73 -16.22
CA CYS A 37 -0.05 5.29 -16.20
C CYS A 37 -1.42 4.96 -16.79
N ARG A 38 -1.49 3.89 -17.56
CA ARG A 38 -2.74 3.31 -18.05
C ARG A 38 -2.93 1.93 -17.43
N PHE A 39 -3.87 1.85 -16.51
CA PHE A 39 -4.33 0.58 -15.96
C PHE A 39 -5.07 -0.22 -17.05
N VAL A 40 -4.74 -1.49 -17.20
CA VAL A 40 -5.33 -2.38 -18.21
C VAL A 40 -6.26 -3.39 -17.55
N HIS A 41 -5.75 -4.10 -16.54
CA HIS A 41 -6.51 -5.10 -15.78
C HIS A 41 -5.87 -5.35 -14.42
N GLY A 42 -6.67 -5.79 -13.45
CA GLY A 42 -6.19 -6.19 -12.12
C GLY A 42 -7.00 -7.32 -11.55
N LEU A 43 -6.38 -8.13 -10.72
CA LEU A 43 -7.05 -9.16 -9.93
C LEU A 43 -6.35 -9.34 -8.58
N THR A 44 -7.07 -9.89 -7.62
CA THR A 44 -6.52 -10.36 -6.35
C THR A 44 -6.66 -11.86 -6.27
N ALA A 45 -5.54 -12.58 -6.35
CA ALA A 45 -5.49 -14.02 -6.18
C ALA A 45 -5.44 -14.40 -4.69
N ARG A 46 -6.11 -15.48 -4.31
CA ARG A 46 -6.11 -15.96 -2.92
C ARG A 46 -4.88 -16.82 -2.65
N TRP A 47 -4.32 -16.68 -1.47
CA TRP A 47 -3.34 -17.62 -0.96
C TRP A 47 -3.98 -18.97 -0.64
N GLU A 48 -3.21 -20.05 -0.81
CA GLU A 48 -3.55 -21.32 -0.20
C GLU A 48 -3.65 -21.16 1.33
N PRO A 49 -4.71 -21.65 2.01
CA PRO A 49 -4.96 -21.34 3.42
C PRO A 49 -3.81 -21.73 4.38
N VAL A 50 -3.18 -22.89 4.17
CA VAL A 50 -2.06 -23.37 5.00
C VAL A 50 -0.83 -22.48 4.82
N LEU A 51 -0.50 -22.15 3.56
CA LEU A 51 0.60 -21.25 3.26
C LEU A 51 0.35 -19.85 3.85
N ARG A 52 -0.87 -19.31 3.69
CA ARG A 52 -1.26 -18.02 4.27
C ARG A 52 -1.04 -17.98 5.77
N ALA A 53 -1.53 -18.98 6.50
CA ALA A 53 -1.37 -19.04 7.96
C ALA A 53 0.11 -19.03 8.37
N ARG A 54 0.96 -19.73 7.61
CA ARG A 54 2.40 -19.76 7.86
C ARG A 54 3.07 -18.40 7.58
N LEU A 55 2.68 -17.74 6.49
CA LEU A 55 3.20 -16.39 6.13
C LEU A 55 2.85 -15.35 7.18
N VAL A 56 1.62 -15.36 7.68
CA VAL A 56 1.17 -14.46 8.77
C VAL A 56 2.00 -14.71 10.02
N ALA A 57 2.13 -15.97 10.46
CA ALA A 57 2.92 -16.32 11.64
C ALA A 57 4.39 -15.89 11.52
N LEU A 58 5.00 -16.05 10.32
CA LEU A 58 6.35 -15.55 10.07
C LEU A 58 6.40 -14.02 10.10
N GLY A 59 5.43 -13.33 9.49
CA GLY A 59 5.34 -11.87 9.51
C GLY A 59 5.26 -11.28 10.92
N GLU A 60 4.54 -11.96 11.82
CA GLU A 60 4.39 -11.62 13.24
C GLU A 60 5.64 -11.97 14.09
N GLY A 61 6.68 -12.49 13.48
CA GLY A 61 7.94 -12.78 14.17
C GLY A 61 8.13 -14.26 14.54
N GLY A 62 7.24 -15.14 14.12
CA GLY A 62 7.38 -16.59 14.33
C GLY A 62 8.70 -17.14 13.77
N PRO A 63 9.26 -18.22 14.34
CA PRO A 63 10.51 -18.80 13.89
C PRO A 63 10.36 -19.52 12.55
N LEU A 64 11.46 -19.70 11.83
CA LEU A 64 11.63 -20.73 10.80
C LEU A 64 12.08 -22.03 11.47
N ASP A 65 11.52 -23.14 11.05
CA ASP A 65 11.85 -24.45 11.63
C ASP A 65 13.17 -24.98 11.07
N SER A 66 13.48 -24.71 9.81
CA SER A 66 14.72 -25.16 9.15
C SER A 66 15.06 -24.31 7.91
N LEU A 67 16.24 -24.58 7.32
CA LEU A 67 16.64 -24.02 6.02
C LEU A 67 15.83 -24.64 4.87
N GLU A 68 15.42 -25.88 5.00
CA GLU A 68 14.56 -26.56 4.04
C GLU A 68 13.21 -25.88 3.97
N GLU A 69 12.61 -25.52 5.12
CA GLU A 69 11.37 -24.76 5.17
C GLU A 69 11.52 -23.40 4.47
N LEU A 70 12.64 -22.71 4.67
CA LEU A 70 12.91 -21.44 3.98
C LEU A 70 12.84 -21.61 2.46
N GLY A 71 13.52 -22.63 1.93
CA GLY A 71 13.55 -22.93 0.51
C GLY A 71 12.19 -23.35 -0.04
N GLU A 72 11.45 -24.18 0.71
CA GLU A 72 10.09 -24.60 0.33
C GLU A 72 9.11 -23.42 0.28
N LEU A 73 9.14 -22.55 1.27
CA LEU A 73 8.28 -21.36 1.33
C LEU A 73 8.61 -20.40 0.19
N ASP A 74 9.89 -20.13 -0.05
CA ASP A 74 10.33 -19.26 -1.15
C ASP A 74 9.83 -19.77 -2.51
N ALA A 75 9.95 -21.07 -2.75
CA ALA A 75 9.44 -21.71 -3.96
C ALA A 75 7.90 -21.67 -4.05
N ARG A 76 7.18 -21.97 -2.96
CA ARG A 76 5.71 -21.96 -2.94
C ARG A 76 5.13 -20.56 -3.15
N ILE A 77 5.75 -19.55 -2.55
CA ILE A 77 5.39 -18.15 -2.76
C ILE A 77 5.53 -17.80 -4.24
N ALA A 78 6.69 -18.12 -4.84
CA ALA A 78 6.92 -17.86 -6.26
C ALA A 78 5.91 -18.54 -7.18
N ILE A 79 5.51 -19.79 -6.89
CA ILE A 79 4.47 -20.51 -7.64
C ILE A 79 3.13 -19.78 -7.56
N ASN A 80 2.72 -19.29 -6.39
CA ASN A 80 1.47 -18.55 -6.23
C ASN A 80 1.52 -17.21 -6.98
N PHE A 81 2.64 -16.49 -6.92
CA PHE A 81 2.84 -15.24 -7.65
C PHE A 81 2.79 -15.46 -9.16
N ALA A 82 3.48 -16.48 -9.68
CA ALA A 82 3.41 -16.85 -11.09
C ALA A 82 2.00 -17.27 -11.51
N GLY A 83 1.28 -17.98 -10.63
CA GLY A 83 -0.13 -18.32 -10.84
C GLY A 83 -1.01 -17.09 -10.99
N ALA A 84 -0.86 -16.09 -10.11
CA ALA A 84 -1.58 -14.83 -10.19
C ALA A 84 -1.27 -14.06 -11.48
N ALA A 85 0.01 -14.01 -11.90
CA ALA A 85 0.41 -13.38 -13.15
C ALA A 85 -0.23 -14.07 -14.37
N ASN A 86 -0.15 -15.39 -14.45
CA ASN A 86 -0.73 -16.14 -15.55
C ASN A 86 -2.27 -16.03 -15.60
N GLN A 87 -2.94 -16.02 -14.45
CA GLN A 87 -4.37 -15.79 -14.36
C GLN A 87 -4.74 -14.40 -14.88
N LEU A 88 -4.02 -13.35 -14.45
CA LEU A 88 -4.24 -11.98 -14.90
C LEU A 88 -4.13 -11.86 -16.43
N LEU A 89 -3.09 -12.45 -17.02
CA LEU A 89 -2.91 -12.44 -18.48
C LEU A 89 -4.03 -13.14 -19.22
N ALA A 90 -4.47 -14.29 -18.70
CA ALA A 90 -5.59 -15.05 -19.29
C ALA A 90 -6.90 -14.25 -19.22
N GLU A 91 -7.22 -13.62 -18.08
CA GLU A 91 -8.42 -12.79 -17.91
C GLU A 91 -8.38 -11.52 -18.77
N ALA A 92 -7.20 -10.91 -18.91
CA ALA A 92 -7.00 -9.74 -19.78
C ALA A 92 -6.95 -10.05 -21.27
N GLY A 93 -6.82 -11.34 -21.65
CA GLY A 93 -6.65 -11.76 -23.05
C GLY A 93 -5.33 -11.27 -23.66
N VAL A 94 -4.28 -11.13 -22.84
CA VAL A 94 -2.96 -10.59 -23.24
C VAL A 94 -1.95 -11.72 -23.36
N ASP A 95 -1.24 -11.75 -24.50
CA ASP A 95 -0.13 -12.70 -24.68
C ASP A 95 1.09 -12.26 -23.87
N ARG A 96 1.78 -13.21 -23.25
CA ARG A 96 2.97 -12.96 -22.44
C ARG A 96 4.09 -12.21 -23.18
N SER A 97 4.20 -12.39 -24.49
CA SER A 97 5.20 -11.67 -25.33
C SER A 97 4.98 -10.16 -25.41
N GLN A 98 3.78 -9.68 -25.04
CA GLN A 98 3.46 -8.25 -24.98
C GLN A 98 3.91 -7.61 -23.65
N VAL A 99 4.26 -8.43 -22.64
CA VAL A 99 4.71 -7.96 -21.32
C VAL A 99 6.23 -7.91 -21.28
N ARG A 100 6.78 -6.71 -21.11
CA ARG A 100 8.24 -6.51 -21.06
C ARG A 100 8.88 -7.04 -19.80
N ALA A 101 8.22 -6.88 -18.66
CA ALA A 101 8.70 -7.44 -17.39
C ALA A 101 7.58 -7.54 -16.34
N ILE A 102 7.79 -8.45 -15.38
CA ILE A 102 7.04 -8.55 -14.14
C ILE A 102 7.84 -7.84 -13.04
N GLY A 103 7.18 -7.03 -12.21
CA GLY A 103 7.72 -6.50 -10.96
C GLY A 103 7.13 -7.25 -9.78
N SER A 104 7.89 -8.11 -9.12
CA SER A 104 7.43 -8.90 -7.98
C SER A 104 7.95 -8.32 -6.67
N HIS A 105 7.03 -7.86 -5.81
CA HIS A 105 7.37 -7.48 -4.44
C HIS A 105 7.89 -8.67 -3.62
N GLY A 106 7.34 -9.85 -3.87
CA GLY A 106 7.48 -10.99 -2.96
C GLY A 106 6.66 -10.80 -1.68
N GLN A 107 6.82 -11.71 -0.73
CA GLN A 107 6.17 -11.64 0.59
C GLN A 107 7.18 -11.23 1.65
N THR A 108 6.96 -10.10 2.29
CA THR A 108 7.82 -9.65 3.41
C THR A 108 7.61 -10.54 4.63
N VAL A 109 8.69 -11.18 5.08
CA VAL A 109 8.72 -12.02 6.29
C VAL A 109 9.56 -11.41 7.41
N ARG A 110 10.50 -10.54 7.08
CA ARG A 110 11.28 -9.76 8.05
C ARG A 110 11.63 -8.40 7.47
N HIS A 111 11.58 -7.40 8.33
CA HIS A 111 12.02 -6.06 8.00
C HIS A 111 12.67 -5.45 9.24
N ARG A 112 13.98 -5.23 9.18
CA ARG A 112 14.79 -4.75 10.31
C ARG A 112 15.77 -3.66 9.83
N PRO A 113 15.27 -2.52 9.37
CA PRO A 113 16.10 -1.45 8.80
C PRO A 113 16.99 -0.76 9.84
N LEU A 114 16.65 -0.87 11.12
CA LEU A 114 17.40 -0.27 12.23
C LEU A 114 18.31 -1.27 12.96
N ALA A 115 18.38 -2.53 12.51
CA ALA A 115 19.30 -3.51 13.07
C ALA A 115 20.73 -3.23 12.60
N ASP A 116 21.70 -3.79 13.30
CA ASP A 116 23.11 -3.78 12.89
C ASP A 116 23.61 -5.25 12.73
N PRO A 117 23.82 -5.71 11.51
CA PRO A 117 23.55 -5.04 10.23
C PRO A 117 22.04 -4.91 9.91
N ALA A 118 21.67 -3.82 9.24
CA ALA A 118 20.30 -3.62 8.74
C ALA A 118 19.95 -4.63 7.64
N PHE A 119 18.72 -5.16 7.66
CA PHE A 119 18.29 -6.12 6.65
C PHE A 119 16.77 -6.12 6.43
N THR A 120 16.37 -6.68 5.29
CA THR A 120 14.98 -6.95 4.94
C THR A 120 14.91 -8.24 4.13
N VAL A 121 13.84 -9.02 4.29
CA VAL A 121 13.65 -10.30 3.59
C VAL A 121 12.26 -10.33 2.99
N GLN A 122 12.21 -10.34 1.67
CA GLN A 122 11.05 -10.65 0.86
C GLN A 122 11.28 -11.99 0.19
N MET A 123 10.38 -12.94 0.37
CA MET A 123 10.42 -14.28 -0.21
C MET A 123 9.59 -14.34 -1.49
N GLY A 124 9.96 -15.22 -2.40
CA GLY A 124 9.35 -15.42 -3.70
C GLY A 124 10.41 -15.39 -4.81
N ASP A 125 11.02 -16.53 -5.09
CA ASP A 125 12.11 -16.73 -6.05
C ASP A 125 11.76 -16.16 -7.43
N GLY A 126 12.44 -15.08 -7.82
CA GLY A 126 12.24 -14.39 -9.09
C GLY A 126 12.61 -15.25 -10.31
N ASN A 127 13.57 -16.20 -10.18
CA ASN A 127 13.91 -17.13 -11.26
C ASN A 127 12.72 -18.06 -11.55
N ARG A 128 12.08 -18.55 -10.49
CA ARG A 128 10.93 -19.44 -10.62
C ARG A 128 9.71 -18.71 -11.21
N ILE A 129 9.50 -17.45 -10.84
CA ILE A 129 8.44 -16.62 -11.46
C ILE A 129 8.74 -16.46 -12.95
N ALA A 130 9.98 -16.10 -13.33
CA ALA A 130 10.38 -15.94 -14.72
C ALA A 130 10.19 -17.23 -15.54
N GLU A 131 10.64 -18.37 -15.01
CA GLU A 131 10.51 -19.69 -15.66
C GLU A 131 9.04 -20.10 -15.86
N LEU A 132 8.18 -19.93 -14.82
CA LEU A 132 6.78 -20.34 -14.86
C LEU A 132 5.89 -19.44 -15.71
N THR A 133 6.27 -18.17 -15.88
CA THR A 133 5.52 -17.21 -16.70
C THR A 133 6.08 -17.06 -18.11
N GLY A 134 7.36 -17.35 -18.31
CA GLY A 134 8.09 -17.03 -19.54
C GLY A 134 8.27 -15.53 -19.75
N ILE A 135 8.27 -14.73 -18.65
CA ILE A 135 8.43 -13.27 -18.68
C ILE A 135 9.55 -12.86 -17.75
N THR A 136 10.48 -12.04 -18.23
CA THR A 136 11.53 -11.44 -17.40
C THR A 136 10.94 -10.86 -16.12
N THR A 137 11.49 -11.24 -14.97
CA THR A 137 10.99 -10.82 -13.67
C THR A 137 12.01 -9.95 -12.95
N VAL A 138 11.57 -8.85 -12.37
CA VAL A 138 12.36 -8.02 -11.45
C VAL A 138 11.82 -8.22 -10.05
N SER A 139 12.68 -8.60 -9.11
CA SER A 139 12.33 -8.81 -7.71
C SER A 139 13.37 -8.16 -6.78
N ASP A 140 13.22 -8.30 -5.45
CA ASP A 140 14.19 -7.80 -4.46
C ASP A 140 14.42 -6.27 -4.51
N PHE A 141 13.37 -5.51 -4.57
CA PHE A 141 13.46 -4.04 -4.69
C PHE A 141 13.98 -3.33 -3.43
N ARG A 142 13.85 -3.92 -2.25
CA ARG A 142 14.12 -3.23 -0.99
C ARG A 142 15.57 -3.30 -0.52
N ARG A 143 16.26 -4.43 -0.77
CA ARG A 143 17.63 -4.66 -0.27
C ARG A 143 18.64 -3.64 -0.78
N ARG A 144 18.50 -3.17 -2.04
CA ARG A 144 19.42 -2.18 -2.61
C ARG A 144 19.34 -0.83 -1.91
N ASP A 145 18.14 -0.42 -1.50
CA ASP A 145 17.93 0.80 -0.73
C ASP A 145 18.49 0.68 0.69
N VAL A 146 18.26 -0.48 1.35
CA VAL A 146 18.83 -0.79 2.66
C VAL A 146 20.37 -0.81 2.61
N ALA A 147 20.95 -1.42 1.59
CA ALA A 147 22.41 -1.42 1.38
C ALA A 147 22.98 -0.02 1.12
N ALA A 148 22.15 0.93 0.68
CA ALA A 148 22.51 2.33 0.54
C ALA A 148 22.27 3.16 1.82
N GLY A 149 22.01 2.51 2.95
CA GLY A 149 21.74 3.15 4.24
C GLY A 149 20.31 3.62 4.43
N GLY A 150 19.41 3.29 3.50
CA GLY A 150 17.99 3.59 3.61
C GLY A 150 17.21 2.52 4.38
N HIS A 151 15.93 2.78 4.61
CA HIS A 151 15.04 1.85 5.29
C HIS A 151 14.44 0.78 4.35
N GLY A 152 14.56 0.93 3.01
CA GLY A 152 13.93 0.02 2.05
C GLY A 152 12.41 0.16 1.95
N ALA A 153 11.83 1.10 2.69
CA ALA A 153 10.40 1.44 2.74
C ALA A 153 10.22 2.88 3.23
N PRO A 154 9.10 3.55 2.85
CA PRO A 154 8.16 3.16 1.80
C PRO A 154 8.72 3.42 0.39
N LEU A 155 8.40 2.55 -0.58
CA LEU A 155 8.82 2.73 -1.98
C LEU A 155 7.74 3.41 -2.84
N MET A 156 6.48 3.33 -2.44
CA MET A 156 5.35 3.90 -3.18
C MET A 156 5.40 5.41 -3.38
N PRO A 157 5.95 6.23 -2.48
CA PRO A 157 6.07 7.68 -2.71
C PRO A 157 6.83 8.06 -3.98
N ALA A 158 7.80 7.24 -4.43
CA ALA A 158 8.49 7.46 -5.70
C ALA A 158 7.54 7.28 -6.90
N PHE A 159 6.70 6.26 -6.86
CA PHE A 159 5.66 6.02 -7.86
C PHE A 159 4.58 7.11 -7.82
N HIS A 160 4.12 7.48 -6.63
CA HIS A 160 3.14 8.56 -6.47
C HIS A 160 3.64 9.87 -7.06
N LEU A 161 4.90 10.26 -6.77
CA LEU A 161 5.50 11.45 -7.37
C LEU A 161 5.56 11.35 -8.89
N ALA A 162 5.99 10.22 -9.44
CA ALA A 162 6.14 10.03 -10.88
C ALA A 162 4.82 10.10 -11.65
N MET A 163 3.73 9.59 -11.05
CA MET A 163 2.41 9.51 -11.67
C MET A 163 1.51 10.71 -11.38
N LEU A 164 1.62 11.29 -10.19
CA LEU A 164 0.66 12.25 -9.65
C LEU A 164 1.27 13.62 -9.33
N GLY A 165 2.61 13.74 -9.40
CA GLY A 165 3.30 15.02 -9.20
C GLY A 165 2.97 16.01 -10.31
N THR A 166 2.86 17.29 -9.94
CA THR A 166 2.63 18.41 -10.88
C THR A 166 3.30 19.67 -10.34
N ALA A 167 3.63 20.58 -11.24
CA ALA A 167 4.14 21.91 -10.87
C ALA A 167 3.03 22.91 -10.53
N ASP A 168 1.76 22.57 -10.76
CA ASP A 168 0.64 23.50 -10.66
C ASP A 168 0.06 23.60 -9.24
N GLU A 169 0.06 22.51 -8.49
CA GLU A 169 -0.55 22.43 -7.18
C GLU A 169 0.18 21.45 -6.23
N ASP A 170 0.09 21.70 -4.92
CA ASP A 170 0.51 20.75 -3.92
C ASP A 170 -0.53 19.64 -3.80
N ARG A 171 -0.07 18.39 -3.90
CA ARG A 171 -0.90 17.19 -3.82
C ARG A 171 -0.51 16.32 -2.63
N ALA A 172 -1.42 15.50 -2.22
CA ALA A 172 -1.16 14.39 -1.31
C ALA A 172 -1.84 13.11 -1.82
N VAL A 173 -1.23 11.98 -1.55
CA VAL A 173 -1.83 10.66 -1.77
C VAL A 173 -2.10 10.04 -0.41
N LEU A 174 -3.32 9.61 -0.18
CA LEU A 174 -3.76 8.89 1.00
C LEU A 174 -4.04 7.44 0.64
N ASN A 175 -3.28 6.52 1.18
CA ASN A 175 -3.62 5.09 1.12
C ASN A 175 -4.45 4.71 2.35
N LEU A 176 -5.70 4.30 2.13
CA LEU A 176 -6.64 3.78 3.14
C LEU A 176 -6.63 2.26 3.15
N GLY A 177 -5.53 1.67 3.62
CA GLY A 177 -5.41 0.25 3.94
C GLY A 177 -5.91 -0.09 5.34
N GLY A 178 -5.31 -1.08 6.00
CA GLY A 178 -5.53 -1.34 7.42
C GLY A 178 -5.07 -0.18 8.29
N ILE A 179 -3.93 0.41 7.94
CA ILE A 179 -3.36 1.66 8.45
C ILE A 179 -3.48 2.71 7.33
N ALA A 180 -3.74 3.95 7.70
CA ALA A 180 -3.72 5.08 6.79
C ALA A 180 -2.31 5.65 6.69
N ASN A 181 -1.85 5.92 5.47
CA ASN A 181 -0.59 6.61 5.24
C ASN A 181 -0.71 7.72 4.20
N LEU A 182 0.06 8.78 4.39
CA LEU A 182 0.13 9.93 3.50
C LEU A 182 1.46 9.94 2.74
N THR A 183 1.39 10.25 1.46
CA THR A 183 2.50 10.76 0.65
C THR A 183 2.23 12.21 0.33
N LEU A 184 3.06 13.11 0.84
CA LEU A 184 2.98 14.55 0.57
C LEU A 184 3.85 14.88 -0.65
N ILE A 185 3.24 15.45 -1.68
CA ILE A 185 3.88 15.79 -2.96
C ILE A 185 3.75 17.32 -3.15
N PRO A 186 4.67 18.09 -2.56
CA PRO A 186 4.66 19.53 -2.78
C PRO A 186 5.12 19.86 -4.21
N ARG A 187 4.67 21.00 -4.75
CA ARG A 187 5.18 21.54 -6.04
C ARG A 187 6.69 21.77 -6.01
N GLU A 188 7.17 22.22 -4.85
CA GLU A 188 8.57 22.50 -4.61
C GLU A 188 8.99 21.87 -3.28
N GLY A 189 10.17 21.25 -3.27
CA GLY A 189 10.71 20.62 -2.07
C GLY A 189 10.67 19.10 -2.09
N ALA A 190 10.93 18.52 -0.93
CA ALA A 190 11.06 17.07 -0.79
C ALA A 190 9.71 16.38 -0.55
N VAL A 191 9.47 15.31 -1.29
CA VAL A 191 8.37 14.37 -0.99
C VAL A 191 8.59 13.74 0.37
N ARG A 192 7.53 13.58 1.14
CA ARG A 192 7.52 12.91 2.46
C ARG A 192 6.44 11.84 2.49
N GLY A 193 6.68 10.77 3.25
CA GLY A 193 5.70 9.69 3.45
C GLY A 193 5.72 9.23 4.89
N PHE A 194 4.54 9.02 5.50
CA PHE A 194 4.40 8.56 6.88
C PHE A 194 2.98 8.05 7.16
N ASP A 195 2.84 7.27 8.22
CA ASP A 195 1.54 6.76 8.67
C ASP A 195 0.82 7.79 9.54
N THR A 196 -0.49 7.87 9.41
CA THR A 196 -1.34 8.80 10.17
C THR A 196 -2.11 8.12 11.31
N GLY A 197 -2.21 6.80 11.28
CA GLY A 197 -2.90 6.01 12.31
C GLY A 197 -3.76 4.90 11.74
N PRO A 198 -4.64 4.32 12.57
CA PRO A 198 -5.51 3.23 12.16
C PRO A 198 -6.53 3.69 11.10
N ALA A 199 -6.87 2.78 10.19
CA ALA A 199 -7.93 2.96 9.21
C ALA A 199 -8.85 1.73 9.20
N ASN A 200 -8.93 0.99 8.08
CA ASN A 200 -9.87 -0.11 7.97
C ASN A 200 -9.67 -1.21 9.02
N ALA A 201 -8.43 -1.46 9.49
CA ALA A 201 -8.16 -2.57 10.39
C ALA A 201 -9.01 -2.56 11.67
N LEU A 202 -9.17 -1.39 12.31
CA LEU A 202 -10.02 -1.27 13.50
C LEU A 202 -11.49 -1.30 13.15
N MET A 203 -11.90 -0.57 12.10
CA MET A 203 -13.29 -0.54 11.64
C MET A 203 -13.79 -1.91 11.24
N ASP A 204 -12.99 -2.69 10.51
CA ASP A 204 -13.34 -4.03 10.05
C ASP A 204 -13.43 -5.01 11.21
N ALA A 205 -12.46 -4.97 12.13
CA ALA A 205 -12.45 -5.83 13.29
C ALA A 205 -13.65 -5.56 14.23
N TRP A 206 -14.02 -4.28 14.42
CA TRP A 206 -15.20 -3.91 15.20
C TRP A 206 -16.50 -4.32 14.50
N CYS A 207 -16.61 -4.05 13.19
CA CYS A 207 -17.74 -4.48 12.38
C CYS A 207 -17.93 -5.99 12.42
N GLN A 208 -16.87 -6.78 12.28
CA GLN A 208 -16.93 -8.23 12.33
C GLN A 208 -17.41 -8.74 13.69
N ARG A 209 -16.90 -8.17 14.77
CA ARG A 209 -17.28 -8.56 16.14
C ARG A 209 -18.77 -8.33 16.43
N HIS A 210 -19.33 -7.21 15.98
CA HIS A 210 -20.68 -6.78 16.35
C HIS A 210 -21.74 -7.11 15.30
N THR A 211 -21.35 -7.38 14.05
CA THR A 211 -22.30 -7.66 12.95
C THR A 211 -22.07 -8.99 12.25
N GLY A 212 -20.92 -9.65 12.49
CA GLY A 212 -20.49 -10.85 11.76
C GLY A 212 -19.99 -10.59 10.33
N ARG A 213 -20.06 -9.33 9.85
CA ARG A 213 -19.56 -8.94 8.50
C ARG A 213 -18.08 -8.60 8.59
N THR A 214 -17.31 -8.99 7.59
CA THR A 214 -15.86 -8.79 7.54
C THR A 214 -15.43 -7.34 7.40
N PHE A 215 -16.31 -6.45 6.92
CA PHE A 215 -16.08 -5.02 6.78
C PHE A 215 -17.41 -4.24 6.75
N ASP A 216 -17.34 -2.95 6.97
CA ASP A 216 -18.49 -2.03 6.93
C ASP A 216 -18.70 -1.52 5.49
N ALA A 217 -19.54 -2.22 4.73
CA ALA A 217 -19.83 -1.87 3.35
C ALA A 217 -20.41 -0.46 3.23
N ASP A 218 -19.79 0.38 2.39
CA ASP A 218 -20.15 1.79 2.17
C ASP A 218 -20.11 2.67 3.44
N GLY A 219 -19.63 2.16 4.58
CA GLY A 219 -19.69 2.82 5.88
C GLY A 219 -21.11 2.91 6.46
N ALA A 220 -22.00 1.98 6.05
CA ALA A 220 -23.42 2.02 6.44
C ALA A 220 -23.61 1.77 7.93
N TYR A 221 -22.77 0.95 8.56
CA TYR A 221 -22.81 0.69 10.00
C TYR A 221 -22.33 1.91 10.78
N ALA A 222 -21.23 2.53 10.38
CA ALA A 222 -20.78 3.80 10.96
C ALA A 222 -21.81 4.92 10.79
N ALA A 223 -22.47 4.99 9.63
CA ALA A 223 -23.50 5.99 9.36
C ALA A 223 -24.78 5.80 10.21
N SER A 224 -25.00 4.63 10.80
CA SER A 224 -26.13 4.36 11.69
C SER A 224 -25.90 4.79 13.15
N GLY A 225 -24.64 5.10 13.51
CA GLY A 225 -24.25 5.60 14.82
C GLY A 225 -23.94 7.10 14.82
N ALA A 226 -23.69 7.62 16.01
CA ALA A 226 -23.22 8.98 16.24
C ALA A 226 -21.76 8.97 16.73
N VAL A 227 -20.99 9.97 16.32
CA VAL A 227 -19.63 10.15 16.84
C VAL A 227 -19.71 10.56 18.31
N ASP A 228 -18.95 9.85 19.15
CA ASP A 228 -18.76 10.21 20.56
C ASP A 228 -17.46 11.00 20.71
N ASP A 229 -17.56 12.28 21.04
CA ASP A 229 -16.41 13.17 21.15
C ASP A 229 -15.49 12.78 22.32
N SER A 230 -16.02 12.22 23.39
CA SER A 230 -15.22 11.81 24.56
C SER A 230 -14.36 10.59 24.23
N LEU A 231 -14.96 9.63 23.53
CA LEU A 231 -14.27 8.44 23.03
C LEU A 231 -13.20 8.79 21.99
N LEU A 232 -13.53 9.67 21.05
CA LEU A 232 -12.59 10.17 20.05
C LEU A 232 -11.39 10.86 20.72
N LEU A 233 -11.63 11.72 21.71
CA LEU A 233 -10.59 12.38 22.47
C LEU A 233 -9.71 11.38 23.24
N GLY A 234 -10.33 10.37 23.86
CA GLY A 234 -9.61 9.29 24.55
C GLY A 234 -8.63 8.56 23.63
N TRP A 235 -9.08 8.14 22.46
CA TRP A 235 -8.19 7.48 21.48
C TRP A 235 -7.10 8.41 20.95
N ARG A 236 -7.43 9.66 20.69
CA ARG A 236 -6.45 10.66 20.18
C ARG A 236 -5.42 11.08 21.22
N SER A 237 -5.62 10.77 22.51
CA SER A 237 -4.64 11.03 23.57
C SER A 237 -3.46 10.05 23.58
N ASP A 238 -3.47 9.01 22.75
CA ASP A 238 -2.31 8.13 22.60
C ASP A 238 -1.10 8.95 22.10
N PRO A 239 0.04 8.92 22.81
CA PRO A 239 1.23 9.73 22.49
C PRO A 239 1.79 9.49 21.09
N TRP A 240 1.48 8.35 20.47
CA TRP A 240 1.91 8.05 19.11
C TRP A 240 1.39 9.09 18.09
N PHE A 241 0.17 9.62 18.28
CA PHE A 241 -0.37 10.61 17.36
C PHE A 241 0.42 11.92 17.37
N ASP A 242 1.04 12.28 18.47
CA ASP A 242 1.86 13.49 18.62
C ASP A 242 3.29 13.35 18.06
N LEU A 243 3.72 12.13 17.69
CA LEU A 243 5.04 11.92 17.12
C LEU A 243 5.18 12.68 15.79
N PRO A 244 6.31 13.38 15.57
CA PRO A 244 6.57 14.03 14.29
C PRO A 244 6.90 13.00 13.21
N PRO A 245 6.58 13.28 11.92
CA PRO A 245 7.09 12.49 10.81
C PRO A 245 8.63 12.57 10.67
N PRO A 246 9.28 11.48 10.18
CA PRO A 246 8.66 10.24 9.71
C PRO A 246 8.26 9.33 10.87
N LYS A 247 7.04 8.78 10.80
CA LYS A 247 6.54 7.80 11.75
C LYS A 247 5.81 6.67 11.02
N SER A 248 5.88 5.47 11.57
CA SER A 248 5.16 4.30 11.08
C SER A 248 4.54 3.52 12.21
N THR A 249 3.50 2.76 11.90
CA THR A 249 2.76 1.92 12.84
C THR A 249 2.16 0.72 12.10
N GLY A 250 1.51 -0.17 12.85
CA GLY A 250 0.90 -1.37 12.30
C GLY A 250 -0.27 -1.87 13.15
N ARG A 251 -0.79 -3.02 12.76
CA ARG A 251 -1.87 -3.72 13.49
C ARG A 251 -1.41 -4.21 14.87
N GLU A 252 -0.12 -4.35 15.09
CA GLU A 252 0.46 -4.70 16.39
C GLU A 252 0.27 -3.61 17.45
N GLN A 253 0.16 -2.34 17.02
CA GLN A 253 -0.14 -1.21 17.89
C GLN A 253 -1.64 -0.92 17.93
N PHE A 254 -2.26 -0.74 16.76
CA PHE A 254 -3.67 -0.36 16.68
C PHE A 254 -4.56 -1.59 16.40
N HIS A 255 -4.94 -2.29 17.46
CA HIS A 255 -5.82 -3.44 17.47
C HIS A 255 -7.01 -3.23 18.42
N LEU A 256 -8.01 -4.12 18.40
CA LEU A 256 -9.22 -3.94 19.19
C LEU A 256 -8.95 -3.78 20.70
N ALA A 257 -8.01 -4.54 21.26
CA ALA A 257 -7.68 -4.40 22.68
C ALA A 257 -7.07 -3.02 23.00
N TRP A 258 -6.32 -2.40 22.07
CA TRP A 258 -5.89 -1.01 22.20
C TRP A 258 -7.10 -0.07 22.25
N ALA A 259 -8.05 -0.22 21.31
CA ALA A 259 -9.23 0.61 21.27
C ALA A 259 -10.05 0.49 22.56
N GLU A 260 -10.28 -0.74 23.03
CA GLU A 260 -11.03 -1.04 24.27
C GLU A 260 -10.35 -0.48 25.52
N ALA A 261 -9.03 -0.56 25.61
CA ALA A 261 -8.28 0.00 26.74
C ALA A 261 -8.44 1.52 26.88
N HIS A 262 -8.74 2.23 25.79
CA HIS A 262 -8.94 3.68 25.77
C HIS A 262 -10.44 4.08 25.80
N MET A 263 -11.38 3.12 25.83
CA MET A 263 -12.82 3.42 25.93
C MET A 263 -13.26 3.85 27.34
N GLY A 264 -12.47 3.55 28.37
CA GLY A 264 -12.88 3.81 29.74
C GLY A 264 -14.01 2.88 30.22
N GLU A 265 -14.72 3.27 31.30
CA GLU A 265 -15.80 2.47 31.92
C GLU A 265 -17.19 2.78 31.33
N GLY A 266 -17.26 3.52 30.21
CA GLY A 266 -18.53 3.91 29.58
C GLY A 266 -19.20 2.73 28.83
N GLU A 267 -20.54 2.72 28.85
CA GLU A 267 -21.33 1.88 27.94
C GLU A 267 -21.56 2.64 26.63
N TYR A 268 -21.07 2.08 25.52
CA TYR A 268 -21.20 2.68 24.18
C TYR A 268 -22.03 1.76 23.28
N ALA A 269 -22.95 2.37 22.52
CA ALA A 269 -23.62 1.63 21.45
C ALA A 269 -22.59 1.23 20.39
N ALA A 270 -22.63 -0.03 19.93
CA ALA A 270 -21.61 -0.54 19.02
C ALA A 270 -21.55 0.23 17.68
N ALA A 271 -22.67 0.80 17.21
CA ALA A 271 -22.70 1.64 16.03
C ALA A 271 -22.02 3.01 16.27
N ASP A 272 -22.10 3.57 17.49
CA ASP A 272 -21.46 4.83 17.84
C ASP A 272 -19.93 4.65 17.91
N VAL A 273 -19.47 3.52 18.44
CA VAL A 273 -18.06 3.15 18.40
C VAL A 273 -17.56 3.04 16.96
N GLN A 274 -18.33 2.39 16.06
CA GLN A 274 -17.97 2.30 14.64
C GLN A 274 -17.88 3.67 13.98
N ALA A 275 -18.86 4.55 14.27
CA ALA A 275 -18.86 5.93 13.78
C ALA A 275 -17.64 6.73 14.27
N THR A 276 -17.27 6.51 15.53
CA THR A 276 -16.13 7.19 16.16
C THR A 276 -14.78 6.64 15.66
N LEU A 277 -14.66 5.34 15.36
CA LEU A 277 -13.48 4.76 14.71
C LEU A 277 -13.27 5.34 13.30
N LEU A 278 -14.36 5.50 12.54
CA LEU A 278 -14.30 6.16 11.24
C LEU A 278 -13.83 7.62 11.39
N GLU A 279 -14.39 8.35 12.37
CA GLU A 279 -13.99 9.73 12.64
C GLU A 279 -12.55 9.86 13.14
N LEU A 280 -12.03 8.88 13.88
CA LEU A 280 -10.63 8.82 14.28
C LEU A 280 -9.73 8.82 13.04
N THR A 281 -10.02 7.97 12.05
CA THR A 281 -9.28 7.95 10.78
C THR A 281 -9.35 9.29 10.06
N VAL A 282 -10.55 9.89 9.98
CA VAL A 282 -10.76 11.20 9.34
C VAL A 282 -9.94 12.28 10.03
N ALA A 283 -10.02 12.35 11.35
CA ALA A 283 -9.36 13.39 12.14
C ALA A 283 -7.83 13.28 12.04
N THR A 284 -7.27 12.08 12.22
CA THR A 284 -5.82 11.88 12.18
C THR A 284 -5.22 12.16 10.81
N VAL A 285 -5.92 11.78 9.73
CA VAL A 285 -5.50 12.10 8.36
C VAL A 285 -5.56 13.60 8.10
N ALA A 286 -6.69 14.24 8.41
CA ALA A 286 -6.88 15.66 8.14
C ALA A 286 -5.91 16.54 8.93
N ASP A 287 -5.74 16.26 10.22
CA ASP A 287 -4.84 17.03 11.08
C ASP A 287 -3.36 16.86 10.64
N ALA A 288 -2.96 15.64 10.25
CA ALA A 288 -1.62 15.40 9.71
C ALA A 288 -1.40 16.15 8.39
N LEU A 289 -2.38 16.11 7.47
CA LEU A 289 -2.29 16.81 6.18
C LEU A 289 -2.17 18.32 6.37
N LEU A 290 -3.07 18.92 7.15
CA LEU A 290 -3.13 20.36 7.38
C LEU A 290 -1.90 20.87 8.15
N THR A 291 -1.35 20.07 9.07
CA THR A 291 -0.13 20.42 9.82
C THR A 291 1.11 20.34 8.94
N GLN A 292 1.21 19.29 8.12
CA GLN A 292 2.44 18.98 7.39
C GLN A 292 2.52 19.63 6.01
N GLN A 293 1.39 19.86 5.36
CA GLN A 293 1.30 20.49 4.03
C GLN A 293 -0.01 21.29 3.89
N PRO A 294 -0.15 22.43 4.60
CA PRO A 294 -1.39 23.22 4.64
C PRO A 294 -1.79 23.81 3.28
N GLN A 295 -0.87 23.85 2.31
CA GLN A 295 -1.11 24.35 0.96
C GLN A 295 -1.69 23.29 0.02
N THR A 296 -1.93 22.06 0.49
CA THR A 296 -2.49 20.97 -0.31
C THR A 296 -3.81 21.39 -0.95
N ARG A 297 -3.92 21.21 -2.27
CA ARG A 297 -5.15 21.48 -3.02
C ARG A 297 -5.92 20.23 -3.36
N ARG A 298 -5.24 19.08 -3.41
CA ARG A 298 -5.82 17.81 -3.83
C ARG A 298 -5.31 16.65 -2.98
N LEU A 299 -6.25 15.87 -2.46
CA LEU A 299 -6.00 14.62 -1.75
C LEU A 299 -6.50 13.45 -2.60
N LEU A 300 -5.58 12.67 -3.14
CA LEU A 300 -5.86 11.52 -3.99
C LEU A 300 -5.90 10.27 -3.11
N VAL A 301 -7.07 9.64 -3.03
CA VAL A 301 -7.30 8.53 -2.11
C VAL A 301 -7.24 7.20 -2.85
N CYS A 302 -6.48 6.26 -2.32
CA CYS A 302 -6.36 4.87 -2.78
C CYS A 302 -6.51 3.87 -1.62
N GLY A 303 -6.41 2.58 -1.92
CA GLY A 303 -6.67 1.50 -0.97
C GLY A 303 -8.15 1.19 -0.83
N GLY A 304 -8.47 0.07 -0.18
CA GLY A 304 -9.85 -0.43 -0.04
C GLY A 304 -10.82 0.54 0.62
N GLY A 305 -10.31 1.46 1.46
CA GLY A 305 -11.13 2.48 2.14
C GLY A 305 -11.80 3.48 1.20
N VAL A 306 -11.36 3.62 -0.06
CA VAL A 306 -12.04 4.44 -1.08
C VAL A 306 -13.47 4.00 -1.31
N ARG A 307 -13.76 2.71 -1.14
CA ARG A 307 -15.12 2.16 -1.27
C ARG A 307 -16.05 2.56 -0.12
N ASN A 308 -15.50 2.99 1.02
CA ASN A 308 -16.29 3.46 2.15
C ASN A 308 -16.78 4.90 1.88
N ARG A 309 -17.99 5.03 1.33
CA ARG A 309 -18.57 6.33 0.96
C ARG A 309 -18.72 7.28 2.14
N GLN A 310 -19.01 6.75 3.33
CA GLN A 310 -19.13 7.57 4.53
C GLN A 310 -17.77 8.15 4.94
N LEU A 311 -16.70 7.35 4.87
CA LEU A 311 -15.34 7.81 5.14
C LEU A 311 -14.92 8.91 4.15
N MET A 312 -15.12 8.71 2.85
CA MET A 312 -14.82 9.71 1.81
C MET A 312 -15.60 10.99 2.01
N LYS A 313 -16.88 10.90 2.34
CA LYS A 313 -17.73 12.06 2.64
C LYS A 313 -17.24 12.84 3.87
N ARG A 314 -16.86 12.14 4.94
CA ARG A 314 -16.35 12.77 6.17
C ARG A 314 -14.99 13.43 5.93
N LEU A 315 -14.08 12.80 5.18
CA LEU A 315 -12.81 13.40 4.77
C LEU A 315 -13.02 14.70 3.98
N ALA A 316 -13.90 14.68 2.97
CA ALA A 316 -14.21 15.87 2.19
C ALA A 316 -14.82 16.99 3.05
N ALA A 317 -15.70 16.65 3.99
CA ALA A 317 -16.30 17.62 4.91
C ALA A 317 -15.28 18.24 5.89
N ARG A 318 -14.26 17.47 6.32
CA ARG A 318 -13.20 17.92 7.21
C ARG A 318 -12.15 18.78 6.50
N LEU A 319 -12.02 18.64 5.18
CA LEU A 319 -11.03 19.28 4.33
C LEU A 319 -11.70 20.16 3.25
N PRO A 320 -12.46 21.21 3.62
CA PRO A 320 -13.31 21.95 2.68
C PRO A 320 -12.51 22.68 1.56
N ASP A 321 -11.24 23.01 1.81
CA ASP A 321 -10.37 23.70 0.86
C ASP A 321 -9.51 22.73 0.03
N VAL A 322 -9.66 21.40 0.24
CA VAL A 322 -8.92 20.35 -0.45
C VAL A 322 -9.89 19.50 -1.27
N GLN A 323 -9.62 19.33 -2.55
CA GLN A 323 -10.37 18.40 -3.38
C GLN A 323 -10.01 16.95 -3.02
N VAL A 324 -10.93 16.26 -2.34
CA VAL A 324 -10.78 14.84 -1.97
C VAL A 324 -11.40 13.97 -3.07
N GLU A 325 -10.60 13.15 -3.72
CA GLU A 325 -11.06 12.31 -4.84
C GLU A 325 -10.30 10.97 -4.91
N SER A 326 -10.86 10.00 -5.63
CA SER A 326 -10.20 8.72 -5.88
C SER A 326 -9.02 8.89 -6.84
N SER A 327 -7.94 8.12 -6.62
CA SER A 327 -6.80 8.02 -7.55
C SER A 327 -7.20 7.58 -8.96
N SER A 328 -8.37 6.95 -9.11
CA SER A 328 -8.90 6.51 -10.42
C SER A 328 -9.11 7.67 -11.40
N VAL A 329 -9.42 8.88 -10.91
CA VAL A 329 -9.56 10.08 -11.74
C VAL A 329 -8.25 10.43 -12.48
N HIS A 330 -7.12 9.96 -11.95
CA HIS A 330 -5.78 10.17 -12.48
C HIS A 330 -5.19 8.89 -13.12
N GLY A 331 -6.03 7.90 -13.45
CA GLY A 331 -5.60 6.68 -14.13
C GLY A 331 -4.95 5.61 -13.24
N LEU A 332 -4.96 5.80 -11.90
CA LEU A 332 -4.48 4.81 -10.95
C LEU A 332 -5.68 4.11 -10.30
N ASP A 333 -5.86 2.82 -10.59
CA ASP A 333 -6.90 2.03 -9.94
C ASP A 333 -6.62 1.98 -8.43
N PRO A 334 -7.55 2.42 -7.57
CA PRO A 334 -7.30 2.58 -6.14
C PRO A 334 -7.00 1.28 -5.40
N GLU A 335 -7.43 0.14 -5.91
CA GLU A 335 -7.20 -1.16 -5.29
C GLU A 335 -5.84 -1.75 -5.63
N TYR A 336 -5.33 -1.42 -6.83
CA TYR A 336 -4.11 -2.01 -7.35
C TYR A 336 -2.92 -1.04 -7.40
N VAL A 337 -3.01 0.13 -6.75
CA VAL A 337 -1.94 1.16 -6.77
C VAL A 337 -0.58 0.59 -6.37
N GLU A 338 -0.51 -0.27 -5.36
CA GLU A 338 0.76 -0.87 -4.94
C GLU A 338 1.30 -1.85 -6.00
N ALA A 339 0.46 -2.72 -6.56
CA ALA A 339 0.87 -3.61 -7.66
C ALA A 339 1.31 -2.81 -8.89
N MET A 340 0.57 -1.73 -9.25
CA MET A 340 0.97 -0.79 -10.32
C MET A 340 2.33 -0.17 -10.02
N GLY A 341 2.61 0.17 -8.76
CA GLY A 341 3.89 0.70 -8.31
C GLY A 341 5.04 -0.30 -8.50
N PHE A 342 4.82 -1.60 -8.27
CA PHE A 342 5.83 -2.63 -8.53
C PHE A 342 6.05 -2.87 -10.04
N ALA A 343 5.01 -2.75 -10.86
CA ALA A 343 5.17 -2.72 -12.32
C ALA A 343 6.04 -1.54 -12.77
N TRP A 344 5.81 -0.35 -12.20
CA TRP A 344 6.64 0.83 -12.47
C TRP A 344 8.09 0.66 -12.00
N LEU A 345 8.32 0.08 -10.83
CA LEU A 345 9.67 -0.21 -10.34
C LEU A 345 10.40 -1.18 -11.28
N ALA A 346 9.70 -2.18 -11.84
CA ALA A 346 10.28 -3.05 -12.86
C ALA A 346 10.65 -2.26 -14.12
N GLN A 347 9.79 -1.36 -14.60
CA GLN A 347 10.12 -0.46 -15.70
C GLN A 347 11.40 0.34 -15.40
N ARG A 348 11.47 0.96 -14.21
CA ARG A 348 12.65 1.75 -13.80
C ARG A 348 13.92 0.93 -13.84
N THR A 349 13.86 -0.30 -13.34
CA THR A 349 15.01 -1.21 -13.33
C THR A 349 15.43 -1.61 -14.72
N MET A 350 14.48 -2.00 -15.58
CA MET A 350 14.74 -2.35 -16.99
C MET A 350 15.31 -1.20 -17.82
N ASP A 351 14.98 0.04 -17.45
CA ASP A 351 15.47 1.25 -18.13
C ASP A 351 16.72 1.84 -17.45
N GLY A 352 17.28 1.18 -16.42
CA GLY A 352 18.48 1.63 -15.72
C GLY A 352 18.26 2.91 -14.89
N LEU A 353 17.03 3.18 -14.46
CA LEU A 353 16.63 4.38 -13.75
C LEU A 353 16.39 4.11 -12.26
N ALA A 354 16.66 5.12 -11.41
CA ALA A 354 16.43 5.00 -9.98
C ALA A 354 14.94 4.79 -9.63
N GLY A 355 14.67 3.93 -8.65
CA GLY A 355 13.32 3.61 -8.18
C GLY A 355 13.02 4.08 -6.76
N ASN A 356 13.99 4.59 -6.00
CA ASN A 356 13.78 5.10 -4.65
C ASN A 356 13.75 6.63 -4.59
N LEU A 357 13.20 7.16 -3.49
CA LEU A 357 13.32 8.56 -3.09
C LEU A 357 14.11 8.64 -1.78
N PRO A 358 15.37 9.12 -1.80
CA PRO A 358 16.20 9.26 -0.60
C PRO A 358 15.56 10.13 0.48
N SER A 359 14.80 11.15 0.11
CA SER A 359 14.08 12.01 1.07
C SER A 359 13.02 11.27 1.89
N VAL A 360 12.60 10.09 1.43
CA VAL A 360 11.58 9.25 2.09
C VAL A 360 12.22 8.05 2.77
N THR A 361 13.13 7.36 2.08
CA THR A 361 13.72 6.11 2.60
C THR A 361 14.95 6.36 3.47
N GLY A 362 15.56 7.54 3.40
CA GLY A 362 16.81 7.85 4.11
C GLY A 362 18.08 7.30 3.43
N ALA A 363 17.99 6.72 2.24
CA ALA A 363 19.15 6.23 1.50
C ALA A 363 20.12 7.36 1.14
N GLN A 364 21.42 7.04 1.02
CA GLN A 364 22.50 8.01 0.71
C GLN A 364 22.42 8.59 -0.71
N GLY A 365 21.44 8.16 -1.53
CA GLY A 365 21.21 8.68 -2.88
C GLY A 365 20.30 7.78 -3.70
N PRO A 366 19.94 8.22 -4.93
CA PRO A 366 19.12 7.45 -5.85
C PRO A 366 19.77 6.11 -6.20
N ARG A 367 18.98 5.03 -6.28
CA ARG A 367 19.42 3.67 -6.65
C ARG A 367 18.48 3.03 -7.64
N ILE A 368 19.05 2.30 -8.60
CA ILE A 368 18.31 1.31 -9.37
C ILE A 368 18.00 0.18 -8.41
N LEU A 369 16.72 -0.15 -8.27
CA LEU A 369 16.24 -1.16 -7.33
C LEU A 369 15.96 -2.48 -8.05
N GLY A 370 16.07 -3.59 -7.32
CA GLY A 370 15.71 -4.92 -7.80
C GLY A 370 16.84 -5.67 -8.49
N ALA A 371 16.59 -6.97 -8.68
CA ALA A 371 17.41 -7.90 -9.43
C ALA A 371 16.61 -8.44 -10.63
N ILE A 372 17.24 -8.58 -11.79
CA ILE A 372 16.60 -9.03 -13.04
C ILE A 372 16.81 -10.53 -13.18
N HIS A 373 15.73 -11.27 -13.39
CA HIS A 373 15.71 -12.70 -13.68
C HIS A 373 15.15 -12.88 -15.10
N LEU A 374 16.00 -13.28 -16.01
CA LEU A 374 15.63 -13.50 -17.41
C LEU A 374 14.76 -14.75 -17.57
N ALA A 375 13.79 -14.69 -18.46
CA ALA A 375 12.99 -15.85 -18.87
C ALA A 375 13.64 -16.62 -19.98
#